data_7150acfe8fdda190b65a2b90d80e4d66
#
_entry.id   7150acfe8fdda190b65a2b90d80e4d66
#
_cell.length_a   1.000
_cell.length_b   1.000
_cell.length_c   1.000
_cell.angle_alpha   90.00
_cell.angle_beta   90.00
_cell.angle_gamma   90.00
#
_symmetry.space_group_name_H-M   'P 1'
#
loop_
_entity.id
_entity.type
_entity.pdbx_description
1 polymer ?
#
loop_
_entity_poly.entity_id
_entity_poly.type
_entity_poly.pdbx_seq_one_letter_code
_entity_poly.pdbx_strand_id
1 'polypeptide(L)'
;SHPRVYAAGDITGFSLLAHTAIREGEVAINHIVGTEDDSMRYEAIPGVVYTHPEIAGVGATEEQLKAEGRYYRVLKLPMAYAGRYVVEHEKAGGLCKILVDENDTILGCHILGTPASELILLAGIAIADGTRVEEFRRHVFPHPTVGEIIHEVLFS
;
A
#
# COMPACT_ATOMS: atom_id res chain seq x y z
N SER A 1 -15.22 18.69 -18.50
CA SER A 1 -14.76 19.37 -17.29
C SER A 1 -14.48 20.84 -17.61
N HIS A 2 -14.65 21.71 -16.63
CA HIS A 2 -14.38 23.13 -16.78
C HIS A 2 -12.91 23.44 -16.42
N PRO A 3 -12.14 24.20 -17.23
CA PRO A 3 -10.68 24.30 -17.09
C PRO A 3 -10.19 25.03 -15.83
N ARG A 4 -11.08 25.62 -15.02
CA ARG A 4 -10.75 26.34 -13.77
C ARG A 4 -11.64 25.91 -12.60
N VAL A 5 -12.20 24.72 -12.67
CA VAL A 5 -13.00 24.14 -11.59
C VAL A 5 -12.38 22.82 -11.18
N TYR A 6 -12.13 22.68 -9.92
CA TYR A 6 -11.49 21.51 -9.31
C TYR A 6 -12.48 20.83 -8.35
N ALA A 7 -12.27 19.55 -8.12
CA ALA A 7 -13.02 18.77 -7.13
C ALA A 7 -12.03 17.95 -6.28
N ALA A 8 -12.34 17.77 -5.02
CA ALA A 8 -11.60 16.93 -4.10
C ALA A 8 -12.57 16.23 -3.14
N GLY A 9 -12.23 15.04 -2.68
CA GLY A 9 -13.01 14.22 -1.77
C GLY A 9 -14.07 13.38 -2.47
N ASP A 10 -15.05 12.93 -1.74
CA ASP A 10 -16.06 11.94 -2.16
C ASP A 10 -16.76 12.28 -3.48
N ILE A 11 -16.88 13.56 -3.78
CA ILE A 11 -17.50 14.04 -5.02
C ILE A 11 -16.74 13.63 -6.28
N THR A 12 -15.43 13.31 -6.18
CA THR A 12 -14.62 12.83 -7.31
C THR A 12 -14.99 11.42 -7.74
N GLY A 13 -15.54 10.61 -6.83
CA GLY A 13 -15.96 9.23 -7.05
C GLY A 13 -14.83 8.21 -7.13
N PHE A 14 -13.55 8.63 -6.99
CA PHE A 14 -12.40 7.72 -7.09
C PHE A 14 -12.09 7.01 -5.77
N SER A 15 -12.19 7.73 -4.65
CA SER A 15 -11.88 7.18 -3.33
C SER A 15 -12.67 7.95 -2.27
N LEU A 16 -13.33 7.21 -1.37
CA LEU A 16 -14.16 7.79 -0.30
C LEU A 16 -13.37 7.83 1.02
N LEU A 17 -12.13 8.37 0.97
CA LEU A 17 -11.19 8.36 2.09
C LEU A 17 -10.66 9.76 2.37
N ALA A 18 -10.58 10.13 3.65
CA ALA A 18 -10.15 11.46 4.07
C ALA A 18 -8.73 11.82 3.58
N HIS A 19 -7.79 10.88 3.65
CA HIS A 19 -6.42 11.09 3.18
C HIS A 19 -6.34 11.25 1.66
N THR A 20 -7.22 10.61 0.89
CA THR A 20 -7.35 10.87 -0.55
C THR A 20 -7.83 12.30 -0.80
N ALA A 21 -8.88 12.73 -0.08
CA ALA A 21 -9.44 14.08 -0.21
C ALA A 21 -8.39 15.17 0.08
N ILE A 22 -7.55 14.97 1.11
CA ILE A 22 -6.45 15.87 1.45
C ILE A 22 -5.48 15.98 0.26
N ARG A 23 -5.03 14.85 -0.26
CA ARG A 23 -4.05 14.83 -1.37
C ARG A 23 -4.64 15.40 -2.66
N GLU A 24 -5.90 15.12 -2.98
CA GLU A 24 -6.60 15.74 -4.13
C GLU A 24 -6.65 17.27 -3.98
N GLY A 25 -6.90 17.76 -2.77
CA GLY A 25 -6.87 19.21 -2.47
C GLY A 25 -5.49 19.84 -2.69
N GLU A 26 -4.42 19.16 -2.25
CA GLU A 26 -3.03 19.59 -2.48
C GLU A 26 -2.71 19.67 -3.99
N VAL A 27 -3.05 18.62 -4.75
CA VAL A 27 -2.84 18.59 -6.21
C VAL A 27 -3.60 19.71 -6.89
N ALA A 28 -4.86 19.95 -6.49
CA ALA A 28 -5.65 21.04 -7.04
C ALA A 28 -5.02 22.41 -6.77
N ILE A 29 -4.54 22.67 -5.56
CA ILE A 29 -3.87 23.91 -5.19
C ILE A 29 -2.55 24.06 -5.95
N ASN A 30 -1.74 23.01 -6.03
CA ASN A 30 -0.46 23.03 -6.77
C ASN A 30 -0.69 23.40 -8.24
N HIS A 31 -1.71 22.84 -8.86
CA HIS A 31 -2.09 23.20 -10.22
C HIS A 31 -2.58 24.66 -10.37
N ILE A 32 -3.35 25.16 -9.39
CA ILE A 32 -3.85 26.56 -9.39
C ILE A 32 -2.70 27.55 -9.29
N VAL A 33 -1.69 27.28 -8.46
CA VAL A 33 -0.54 28.18 -8.26
C VAL A 33 0.57 27.98 -9.27
N GLY A 34 0.41 27.04 -10.21
CA GLY A 34 1.37 26.77 -11.27
C GLY A 34 2.58 25.95 -10.85
N THR A 35 2.46 25.18 -9.77
CA THR A 35 3.41 24.12 -9.42
C THR A 35 3.11 22.95 -10.35
N GLU A 36 3.86 22.83 -11.42
CA GLU A 36 3.66 21.83 -12.46
C GLU A 36 4.09 20.44 -11.96
N ASP A 37 3.66 19.39 -12.64
CA ASP A 37 4.00 17.98 -12.43
C ASP A 37 3.49 17.29 -11.14
N ASP A 38 2.56 17.89 -10.42
CA ASP A 38 1.87 17.21 -9.32
C ASP A 38 0.58 16.53 -9.79
N SER A 39 0.43 15.25 -9.48
CA SER A 39 -0.73 14.45 -9.88
C SER A 39 -1.09 13.40 -8.85
N MET A 40 -2.35 12.97 -8.88
CA MET A 40 -2.81 11.87 -8.04
C MET A 40 -2.26 10.53 -8.54
N ARG A 41 -1.75 9.73 -7.60
CA ARG A 41 -1.38 8.32 -7.82
C ARG A 41 -2.41 7.44 -7.11
N TYR A 42 -3.58 7.29 -7.72
CA TYR A 42 -4.70 6.54 -7.14
C TYR A 42 -4.34 5.08 -6.87
N GLU A 43 -3.43 4.49 -7.64
CA GLU A 43 -2.91 3.15 -7.44
C GLU A 43 -2.12 2.95 -6.15
N ALA A 44 -1.63 4.02 -5.55
CA ALA A 44 -0.82 3.99 -4.32
C ALA A 44 -1.58 4.46 -3.07
N ILE A 45 -2.90 4.60 -3.15
CA ILE A 45 -3.73 5.02 -2.01
C ILE A 45 -4.01 3.81 -1.11
N PRO A 46 -3.57 3.82 0.16
CA PRO A 46 -3.87 2.75 1.08
C PRO A 46 -5.31 2.81 1.60
N GLY A 47 -5.96 1.66 1.69
CA GLY A 47 -7.23 1.48 2.37
C GLY A 47 -7.05 0.67 3.65
N VAL A 48 -7.79 1.02 4.72
CA VAL A 48 -7.70 0.38 6.03
C VAL A 48 -9.09 0.09 6.59
N VAL A 49 -9.23 -1.10 7.17
CA VAL A 49 -10.39 -1.47 8.00
C VAL A 49 -9.89 -1.70 9.42
N TYR A 50 -10.34 -0.86 10.35
CA TYR A 50 -9.91 -0.82 11.74
C TYR A 50 -10.65 -1.86 12.60
N THR A 51 -10.62 -3.11 12.13
CA THR A 51 -11.08 -4.27 12.91
C THR A 51 -9.99 -4.77 13.86
N HIS A 52 -10.26 -5.83 14.61
CA HIS A 52 -9.25 -6.51 15.40
C HIS A 52 -9.22 -7.99 15.04
N PRO A 53 -8.18 -8.46 14.32
CA PRO A 53 -7.04 -7.71 13.77
C PRO A 53 -7.42 -6.72 12.66
N GLU A 54 -6.58 -5.71 12.43
CA GLU A 54 -6.71 -4.77 11.34
C GLU A 54 -6.51 -5.42 9.96
N ILE A 55 -7.15 -4.82 8.95
CA ILE A 55 -6.92 -5.19 7.55
C ILE A 55 -6.50 -3.94 6.79
N ALA A 56 -5.43 -4.01 6.02
CA ALA A 56 -5.01 -2.93 5.15
C ALA A 56 -4.57 -3.44 3.78
N GLY A 57 -4.77 -2.61 2.77
CA GLY A 57 -4.35 -2.92 1.40
C GLY A 57 -3.99 -1.67 0.61
N VAL A 58 -3.06 -1.80 -0.32
CA VAL A 58 -2.67 -0.77 -1.27
C VAL A 58 -2.26 -1.42 -2.60
N GLY A 59 -2.51 -0.72 -3.69
CA GLY A 59 -2.18 -1.22 -5.02
C GLY A 59 -3.17 -2.24 -5.57
N ALA A 60 -2.73 -3.00 -6.57
CA ALA A 60 -3.56 -3.96 -7.28
C ALA A 60 -3.95 -5.17 -6.41
N THR A 61 -5.15 -5.70 -6.65
CA THR A 61 -5.58 -7.00 -6.11
C THR A 61 -5.36 -8.12 -7.13
N GLU A 62 -5.34 -9.37 -6.67
CA GLU A 62 -5.26 -10.53 -7.57
C GLU A 62 -6.45 -10.58 -8.55
N GLU A 63 -7.65 -10.20 -8.07
CA GLU A 63 -8.87 -10.17 -8.88
C GLU A 63 -8.75 -9.15 -10.02
N GLN A 64 -8.23 -7.96 -9.72
CA GLN A 64 -7.98 -6.93 -10.74
C GLN A 64 -6.97 -7.40 -11.79
N LEU A 65 -5.81 -7.90 -11.35
CA LEU A 65 -4.76 -8.37 -12.26
C LEU A 65 -5.22 -9.54 -13.13
N LYS A 66 -6.01 -10.46 -12.57
CA LYS A 66 -6.66 -11.56 -13.34
C LYS A 66 -7.64 -11.02 -14.38
N ALA A 67 -8.47 -10.06 -13.99
CA ALA A 67 -9.47 -9.48 -14.92
C ALA A 67 -8.80 -8.72 -16.07
N GLU A 68 -7.65 -8.09 -15.80
CA GLU A 68 -6.84 -7.37 -16.79
C GLU A 68 -5.94 -8.29 -17.63
N GLY A 69 -5.86 -9.59 -17.31
CA GLY A 69 -4.95 -10.53 -17.95
C GLY A 69 -3.46 -10.22 -17.73
N ARG A 70 -3.14 -9.47 -16.67
CA ARG A 70 -1.77 -9.11 -16.32
C ARG A 70 -1.09 -10.24 -15.55
N TYR A 71 0.17 -10.51 -15.90
CA TYR A 71 1.00 -11.42 -15.14
C TYR A 71 1.30 -10.86 -13.75
N TYR A 72 1.27 -11.72 -12.74
CA TYR A 72 1.74 -11.40 -11.40
C TYR A 72 2.21 -12.66 -10.68
N ARG A 73 3.07 -12.46 -9.71
CA ARG A 73 3.52 -13.46 -8.74
C ARG A 73 3.14 -13.02 -7.34
N VAL A 74 2.81 -13.99 -6.50
CA VAL A 74 2.38 -13.75 -5.11
C VAL A 74 3.53 -14.14 -4.17
N LEU A 75 3.97 -13.18 -3.36
CA LEU A 75 4.83 -13.38 -2.21
C LEU A 75 3.96 -13.28 -0.96
N LYS A 76 4.00 -14.26 -0.06
CA LYS A 76 3.17 -14.20 1.14
C LYS A 76 3.77 -14.99 2.29
N LEU A 77 3.66 -14.43 3.51
CA LEU A 77 4.04 -15.08 4.76
C LEU A 77 2.99 -14.82 5.85
N PRO A 78 2.80 -15.76 6.79
CA PRO A 78 2.08 -15.48 8.02
C PRO A 78 2.76 -14.35 8.81
N MET A 79 1.96 -13.51 9.50
CA MET A 79 2.48 -12.44 10.35
C MET A 79 3.43 -12.95 11.46
N ALA A 80 3.31 -14.22 11.82
CA ALA A 80 4.19 -14.88 12.79
C ALA A 80 5.67 -14.95 12.39
N TYR A 81 6.02 -14.63 11.14
CA TYR A 81 7.42 -14.47 10.73
C TYR A 81 8.06 -13.21 11.31
N ALA A 82 7.27 -12.23 11.75
CA ALA A 82 7.76 -11.12 12.57
C ALA A 82 7.69 -11.51 14.05
N GLY A 83 8.84 -11.73 14.69
CA GLY A 83 8.91 -12.18 16.07
C GLY A 83 8.19 -11.26 17.06
N ARG A 84 8.24 -9.94 16.83
CA ARG A 84 7.52 -8.95 17.62
C ARG A 84 6.00 -9.15 17.56
N TYR A 85 5.46 -9.50 16.40
CA TYR A 85 4.04 -9.80 16.25
C TYR A 85 3.59 -10.96 17.14
N VAL A 86 4.40 -12.03 17.21
CA VAL A 86 4.11 -13.20 18.05
C VAL A 86 4.08 -12.85 19.54
N VAL A 87 4.98 -11.97 19.96
CA VAL A 87 5.05 -11.52 21.37
C VAL A 87 3.85 -10.65 21.75
N GLU A 88 3.39 -9.80 20.84
CA GLU A 88 2.30 -8.86 21.11
C GLU A 88 0.91 -9.45 20.87
N HIS A 89 0.80 -10.48 20.02
CA HIS A 89 -0.47 -11.05 19.59
C HIS A 89 -0.49 -12.58 19.76
N GLU A 90 -0.55 -13.04 21.02
CA GLU A 90 -0.59 -14.46 21.35
C GLU A 90 -1.75 -15.17 20.62
N LYS A 91 -1.42 -16.21 19.83
CA LYS A 91 -2.35 -16.98 18.98
C LYS A 91 -3.08 -16.18 17.89
N ALA A 92 -2.70 -14.93 17.64
CA ALA A 92 -3.30 -14.19 16.56
C ALA A 92 -2.82 -14.70 15.19
N GLY A 93 -3.77 -15.07 14.33
CA GLY A 93 -3.52 -15.31 12.92
C GLY A 93 -3.29 -14.00 12.19
N GLY A 94 -2.61 -14.07 11.04
CA GLY A 94 -2.38 -12.90 10.21
C GLY A 94 -1.58 -13.28 8.97
N LEU A 95 -1.58 -12.40 7.99
CA LEU A 95 -0.96 -12.62 6.69
C LEU A 95 -0.42 -11.30 6.14
N CYS A 96 0.78 -11.32 5.59
CA CYS A 96 1.28 -10.30 4.68
C CYS A 96 1.42 -10.90 3.28
N LYS A 97 0.86 -10.22 2.27
CA LYS A 97 0.88 -10.64 0.87
C LYS A 97 1.33 -9.48 0.00
N ILE A 98 2.32 -9.70 -0.86
CA ILE A 98 2.80 -8.74 -1.86
C ILE A 98 2.60 -9.36 -3.25
N LEU A 99 2.12 -8.55 -4.19
CA LEU A 99 1.99 -8.90 -5.60
C LEU A 99 3.09 -8.18 -6.38
N VAL A 100 3.75 -8.90 -7.28
CA VAL A 100 4.82 -8.36 -8.12
C VAL A 100 4.61 -8.75 -9.58
N ASP A 101 5.08 -7.91 -10.50
CA ASP A 101 5.06 -8.19 -11.94
C ASP A 101 6.22 -9.09 -12.39
N GLU A 102 6.36 -9.28 -13.70
CA GLU A 102 7.45 -10.05 -14.33
C GLU A 102 8.84 -9.44 -14.14
N ASN A 103 8.92 -8.16 -13.80
CA ASN A 103 10.16 -7.42 -13.52
C ASN A 103 10.44 -7.31 -12.02
N ASP A 104 9.66 -8.01 -11.19
CA ASP A 104 9.68 -7.90 -9.73
C ASP A 104 9.30 -6.51 -9.19
N THR A 105 8.57 -5.68 -9.96
CA THR A 105 8.01 -4.41 -9.47
C THR A 105 6.83 -4.69 -8.55
N ILE A 106 6.77 -4.02 -7.42
CA ILE A 106 5.69 -4.18 -6.44
C ILE A 106 4.41 -3.55 -6.99
N LEU A 107 3.37 -4.37 -7.16
CA LEU A 107 2.06 -3.98 -7.69
C LEU A 107 1.00 -3.77 -6.61
N GLY A 108 1.07 -4.50 -5.53
CA GLY A 108 0.08 -4.45 -4.46
C GLY A 108 0.57 -5.11 -3.18
N CYS A 109 0.02 -4.68 -2.05
CA CYS A 109 0.28 -5.26 -0.73
C CYS A 109 -1.02 -5.34 0.07
N HIS A 110 -1.21 -6.45 0.77
CA HIS A 110 -2.38 -6.71 1.59
C HIS A 110 -1.96 -7.35 2.91
N ILE A 111 -2.38 -6.77 4.02
CA ILE A 111 -2.00 -7.19 5.37
C ILE A 111 -3.26 -7.44 6.19
N LEU A 112 -3.32 -8.61 6.81
CA LEU A 112 -4.24 -8.94 7.89
C LEU A 112 -3.42 -9.11 9.17
N GLY A 113 -3.53 -8.20 10.12
CA GLY A 113 -2.78 -8.22 11.37
C GLY A 113 -2.48 -6.82 11.88
N THR A 114 -2.60 -6.58 13.19
CA THR A 114 -2.31 -5.27 13.79
C THR A 114 -0.79 -5.09 14.00
N PRO A 115 -0.20 -3.95 13.61
CA PRO A 115 -0.82 -2.70 13.14
C PRO A 115 -0.77 -2.54 11.61
N ALA A 116 -1.65 -3.21 10.87
CA ALA A 116 -1.66 -3.13 9.40
C ALA A 116 -1.81 -1.70 8.88
N SER A 117 -2.56 -0.84 9.59
CA SER A 117 -2.77 0.58 9.26
C SER A 117 -1.47 1.38 9.18
N GLU A 118 -0.51 1.08 10.03
CA GLU A 118 0.80 1.74 10.04
C GLU A 118 1.76 1.12 9.01
N LEU A 119 1.72 -0.22 8.88
CA LEU A 119 2.64 -0.96 8.02
C LEU A 119 2.37 -0.71 6.52
N ILE A 120 1.11 -0.54 6.14
CA ILE A 120 0.70 -0.43 4.75
C ILE A 120 1.31 0.78 4.03
N LEU A 121 1.67 1.84 4.77
CA LEU A 121 2.33 3.02 4.24
C LEU A 121 3.66 2.68 3.53
N LEU A 122 4.44 1.75 4.09
CA LEU A 122 5.72 1.33 3.50
C LEU A 122 5.53 0.75 2.09
N ALA A 123 4.51 -0.08 1.94
CA ALA A 123 4.15 -0.63 0.63
C ALA A 123 3.57 0.43 -0.31
N GLY A 124 2.78 1.37 0.22
CA GLY A 124 2.23 2.49 -0.54
C GLY A 124 3.32 3.37 -1.16
N ILE A 125 4.37 3.68 -0.40
CA ILE A 125 5.55 4.40 -0.89
C ILE A 125 6.26 3.60 -1.99
N ALA A 126 6.51 2.31 -1.75
CA ALA A 126 7.18 1.46 -2.72
C ALA A 126 6.41 1.35 -4.05
N ILE A 127 5.08 1.26 -4.00
CA ILE A 127 4.22 1.24 -5.20
C ILE A 127 4.24 2.59 -5.91
N ALA A 128 4.12 3.70 -5.15
CA ALA A 128 4.18 5.05 -5.71
C ALA A 128 5.49 5.31 -6.47
N ASP A 129 6.59 4.76 -5.99
CA ASP A 129 7.92 4.93 -6.57
C ASP A 129 8.26 3.87 -7.63
N GLY A 130 7.36 2.89 -7.88
CA GLY A 130 7.63 1.78 -8.79
C GLY A 130 8.79 0.90 -8.35
N THR A 131 8.98 0.74 -7.04
CA THR A 131 10.11 0.04 -6.43
C THR A 131 10.08 -1.45 -6.75
N ARG A 132 11.25 -2.00 -7.08
CA ARG A 132 11.43 -3.44 -7.29
C ARG A 132 11.76 -4.15 -5.98
N VAL A 133 11.43 -5.43 -5.91
CA VAL A 133 11.72 -6.31 -4.75
C VAL A 133 13.18 -6.20 -4.30
N GLU A 134 14.14 -6.29 -5.25
CA GLU A 134 15.58 -6.21 -4.93
C GLU A 134 15.95 -4.86 -4.30
N GLU A 135 15.39 -3.76 -4.78
CA GLU A 135 15.65 -2.43 -4.24
C GLU A 135 15.07 -2.30 -2.84
N PHE A 136 13.85 -2.78 -2.63
CA PHE A 136 13.20 -2.73 -1.33
C PHE A 136 13.92 -3.58 -0.28
N ARG A 137 14.47 -4.73 -0.64
CA ARG A 137 15.30 -5.59 0.22
C ARG A 137 16.55 -4.90 0.79
N ARG A 138 17.06 -3.87 0.11
CA ARG A 138 18.27 -3.13 0.55
C ARG A 138 18.01 -2.16 1.70
N HIS A 139 16.74 -1.90 2.04
CA HIS A 139 16.42 -1.04 3.17
C HIS A 139 16.64 -1.77 4.50
N VAL A 140 17.06 -1.01 5.50
CA VAL A 140 17.27 -1.54 6.85
C VAL A 140 15.97 -1.41 7.64
N PHE A 141 15.45 -2.53 8.08
CA PHE A 141 14.28 -2.57 8.96
C PHE A 141 14.73 -2.69 10.42
N PRO A 142 14.12 -1.92 11.35
CA PRO A 142 14.48 -2.01 12.76
C PRO A 142 14.03 -3.34 13.37
N HIS A 143 14.89 -3.93 14.22
CA HIS A 143 14.63 -5.19 14.91
C HIS A 143 14.62 -4.98 16.44
N PRO A 144 13.65 -5.59 17.19
CA PRO A 144 12.50 -6.34 16.71
C PRO A 144 11.28 -5.42 16.44
N THR A 145 10.66 -5.55 15.28
CA THR A 145 9.43 -4.83 14.94
C THR A 145 8.44 -5.72 14.20
N VAL A 146 7.16 -5.32 14.18
CA VAL A 146 6.16 -5.98 13.33
C VAL A 146 6.39 -5.64 11.85
N GLY A 147 6.97 -4.48 11.55
CA GLY A 147 7.29 -4.04 10.19
C GLY A 147 8.26 -4.94 9.43
N GLU A 148 9.06 -5.74 10.13
CA GLU A 148 9.94 -6.74 9.52
C GLU A 148 9.19 -7.74 8.64
N ILE A 149 7.89 -7.96 8.85
CA ILE A 149 7.10 -8.86 8.01
C ILE A 149 7.13 -8.45 6.52
N ILE A 150 7.19 -7.14 6.23
CA ILE A 150 7.28 -6.65 4.86
C ILE A 150 8.63 -7.04 4.25
N HIS A 151 9.71 -6.95 5.03
CA HIS A 151 11.03 -7.37 4.59
C HIS A 151 11.09 -8.90 4.38
N GLU A 152 10.62 -9.66 5.37
CA GLU A 152 10.63 -11.13 5.33
C GLU A 152 9.85 -11.69 4.14
N VAL A 153 8.68 -11.13 3.82
CA VAL A 153 7.84 -11.60 2.71
C VAL A 153 8.52 -11.42 1.35
N LEU A 154 9.44 -10.47 1.20
CA LEU A 154 10.17 -10.27 -0.05
C LEU A 154 11.13 -11.43 -0.37
N PHE A 155 11.47 -12.28 0.60
CA PHE A 155 12.33 -13.46 0.42
C PHE A 155 11.56 -14.77 0.24
N SER A 156 10.21 -14.73 0.23
CA SER A 156 9.37 -15.92 0.09
C SER A 156 9.14 -16.37 -1.36
#